data_6bdf22a4e3d66966e99ca0d65023de4c
#
_entry.id   6bdf22a4e3d66966e99ca0d65023de4c
#
_cell.length_a   1.000
_cell.length_b   1.000
_cell.length_c   1.000
_cell.angle_alpha   90.00
_cell.angle_beta   90.00
_cell.angle_gamma   90.00
#
_symmetry.space_group_name_H-M   'P 1'
#
loop_
_entity.id
_entity.type
_entity.pdbx_description
1 polymer ?
#
loop_
_entity_poly.entity_id
_entity_poly.type
_entity_poly.pdbx_seq_one_letter_code
_entity_poly.pdbx_strand_id
1 'polypeptide(L)'
;MDYKTVLREGIYEFEEKKSVFIGYTKRVENENEAKIFIDKIKHKHSDARHNVYGYIIGKDMMIQRYTDDGEPQGTAGIPIIEVIKKNDLKDIVVVVTRYFGGTPLGVGGLTRAYVKSASGAIKNSQIANKILGNNIKIKVNYDLIGKIQYFFNENKIDVKNIQYEDKVIFEIRCEKNNLEEIKLNIIELTSNNLDIEIGEDIMYFKSEGKYYLDNEI
;
A
#
# COMPACT_ATOMS: atom_id res chain seq x y z
N MET A 1 -0.86 -8.55 13.16
CA MET A 1 0.21 -7.56 13.34
C MET A 1 0.30 -6.74 12.07
N ASP A 2 0.05 -5.49 12.22
CA ASP A 2 -0.15 -4.56 11.11
C ASP A 2 1.18 -3.96 10.67
N TYR A 3 1.32 -3.69 9.39
CA TYR A 3 2.48 -2.99 8.84
C TYR A 3 2.09 -2.19 7.60
N LYS A 4 2.94 -1.20 7.26
CA LYS A 4 2.73 -0.34 6.10
C LYS A 4 3.36 -0.93 4.84
N THR A 5 2.64 -0.81 3.73
CA THR A 5 3.11 -1.14 2.39
C THR A 5 2.53 -0.15 1.38
N VAL A 6 2.74 -0.40 0.08
CA VAL A 6 2.11 0.37 -0.99
C VAL A 6 0.93 -0.39 -1.59
N LEU A 7 -0.14 0.33 -1.92
CA LEU A 7 -1.37 -0.27 -2.45
C LEU A 7 -1.26 -0.52 -3.96
N ARG A 8 -0.64 0.40 -4.70
CA ARG A 8 -0.58 0.40 -6.18
C ARG A 8 0.84 0.62 -6.67
N GLU A 9 1.09 0.29 -7.95
CA GLU A 9 2.35 0.68 -8.61
C GLU A 9 2.42 2.22 -8.65
N GLY A 10 3.55 2.77 -8.23
CA GLY A 10 3.81 4.21 -8.27
C GLY A 10 4.95 4.52 -9.23
N ILE A 11 4.81 5.61 -9.97
CA ILE A 11 5.83 6.09 -10.92
C ILE A 11 6.09 7.56 -10.64
N TYR A 12 7.35 7.95 -10.69
CA TYR A 12 7.77 9.35 -10.60
C TYR A 12 8.98 9.62 -11.46
N GLU A 13 8.87 10.61 -12.35
CA GLU A 13 9.92 11.01 -13.26
C GLU A 13 10.33 12.45 -13.00
N PHE A 14 11.63 12.75 -13.11
CA PHE A 14 12.14 14.11 -13.12
C PHE A 14 13.51 14.18 -13.80
N GLU A 15 13.88 15.37 -14.21
CA GLU A 15 15.19 15.70 -14.78
C GLU A 15 16.07 16.44 -13.77
N GLU A 16 17.36 16.09 -13.71
CA GLU A 16 18.39 16.78 -12.94
C GLU A 16 19.68 16.87 -13.75
N LYS A 17 20.11 18.07 -14.11
CA LYS A 17 21.30 18.33 -14.96
C LYS A 17 21.30 17.48 -16.24
N LYS A 18 20.19 17.46 -16.95
CA LYS A 18 19.93 16.67 -18.18
C LYS A 18 19.90 15.14 -17.96
N SER A 19 20.16 14.62 -16.77
CA SER A 19 19.91 13.21 -16.45
C SER A 19 18.44 13.02 -16.10
N VAL A 20 17.79 12.03 -16.70
CA VAL A 20 16.40 11.67 -16.39
C VAL A 20 16.41 10.51 -15.38
N PHE A 21 15.64 10.68 -14.31
CA PHE A 21 15.44 9.66 -13.28
C PHE A 21 13.97 9.24 -13.25
N ILE A 22 13.72 7.95 -13.34
CA ILE A 22 12.36 7.38 -13.32
C ILE A 22 12.30 6.35 -12.20
N GLY A 23 11.59 6.70 -11.12
CA GLY A 23 11.33 5.80 -9.99
C GLY A 23 10.07 4.98 -10.23
N TYR A 24 10.14 3.71 -9.91
CA TYR A 24 9.04 2.76 -9.92
C TYR A 24 8.93 2.10 -8.56
N THR A 25 7.75 1.86 -8.08
CA THR A 25 7.52 1.08 -6.87
C THR A 25 6.34 0.14 -7.01
N LYS A 26 6.42 -0.99 -6.33
CA LYS A 26 5.38 -2.01 -6.29
C LYS A 26 5.43 -2.77 -4.98
N ARG A 27 4.26 -3.24 -4.51
CA ARG A 27 4.18 -4.23 -3.45
C ARG A 27 4.65 -5.59 -3.96
N VAL A 28 5.44 -6.28 -3.15
CA VAL A 28 5.96 -7.63 -3.43
C VAL A 28 6.02 -8.42 -2.12
N GLU A 29 5.52 -9.64 -2.11
CA GLU A 29 5.46 -10.46 -0.89
C GLU A 29 6.62 -11.45 -0.77
N ASN A 30 7.41 -11.63 -1.83
CA ASN A 30 8.57 -12.53 -1.86
C ASN A 30 9.63 -12.03 -2.85
N GLU A 31 10.85 -12.61 -2.75
CA GLU A 31 11.98 -12.23 -3.62
C GLU A 31 11.75 -12.55 -5.10
N ASN A 32 10.92 -13.54 -5.43
CA ASN A 32 10.63 -13.89 -6.82
C ASN A 32 9.77 -12.78 -7.48
N GLU A 33 8.75 -12.29 -6.79
CA GLU A 33 7.95 -11.15 -7.26
C GLU A 33 8.81 -9.88 -7.44
N ALA A 34 9.71 -9.61 -6.48
CA ALA A 34 10.65 -8.50 -6.60
C ALA A 34 11.53 -8.63 -7.85
N LYS A 35 12.10 -9.81 -8.10
CA LYS A 35 12.92 -10.08 -9.29
C LYS A 35 12.14 -9.91 -10.58
N ILE A 36 10.93 -10.47 -10.66
CA ILE A 36 10.05 -10.31 -11.84
C ILE A 36 9.80 -8.83 -12.14
N PHE A 37 9.51 -8.04 -11.11
CA PHE A 37 9.29 -6.60 -11.29
C PHE A 37 10.55 -5.85 -11.72
N ILE A 38 11.69 -6.14 -11.10
CA ILE A 38 12.98 -5.57 -11.46
C ILE A 38 13.31 -5.88 -12.93
N ASP A 39 13.15 -7.13 -13.36
CA ASP A 39 13.42 -7.56 -14.72
C ASP A 39 12.46 -6.89 -15.73
N LYS A 40 11.17 -6.76 -15.38
CA LYS A 40 10.20 -5.99 -16.17
C LYS A 40 10.68 -4.56 -16.43
N ILE A 41 11.17 -3.86 -15.39
CA ILE A 41 11.66 -2.49 -15.55
C ILE A 41 12.98 -2.44 -16.33
N LYS A 42 13.92 -3.36 -16.07
CA LYS A 42 15.17 -3.46 -16.84
C LYS A 42 14.92 -3.70 -18.32
N HIS A 43 13.99 -4.56 -18.68
CA HIS A 43 13.62 -4.77 -20.09
C HIS A 43 12.96 -3.54 -20.72
N LYS A 44 12.08 -2.87 -19.97
CA LYS A 44 11.43 -1.63 -20.44
C LYS A 44 12.45 -0.51 -20.72
N HIS A 45 13.53 -0.47 -19.96
CA HIS A 45 14.59 0.55 -20.01
C HIS A 45 15.96 -0.08 -20.30
N SER A 46 16.00 -0.98 -21.31
CA SER A 46 17.21 -1.71 -21.69
C SER A 46 18.33 -0.82 -22.23
N ASP A 47 18.00 0.38 -22.68
CA ASP A 47 18.91 1.42 -23.16
C ASP A 47 19.38 2.38 -22.05
N ALA A 48 18.80 2.27 -20.86
CA ALA A 48 19.24 3.05 -19.72
C ALA A 48 20.58 2.56 -19.17
N ARG A 49 21.42 3.48 -18.70
CA ARG A 49 22.73 3.16 -18.18
C ARG A 49 22.68 2.43 -16.84
N HIS A 50 21.70 2.76 -16.00
CA HIS A 50 21.54 2.22 -14.65
C HIS A 50 20.08 1.95 -14.33
N ASN A 51 19.78 0.76 -13.77
CA ASN A 51 18.50 0.37 -13.21
C ASN A 51 18.74 -0.09 -11.76
N VAL A 52 18.92 0.88 -10.89
CA VAL A 52 19.19 0.68 -9.46
C VAL A 52 17.94 0.20 -8.76
N TYR A 53 18.08 -0.72 -7.80
CA TYR A 53 16.93 -1.14 -7.01
C TYR A 53 17.25 -1.35 -5.53
N GLY A 54 16.20 -1.32 -4.72
CA GLY A 54 16.18 -1.79 -3.35
C GLY A 54 14.82 -2.38 -3.01
N TYR A 55 14.79 -3.47 -2.23
CA TYR A 55 13.55 -4.04 -1.71
C TYR A 55 13.70 -4.50 -0.27
N ILE A 56 12.57 -4.45 0.44
CA ILE A 56 12.43 -4.96 1.81
C ILE A 56 11.21 -5.86 1.83
N ILE A 57 11.37 -7.10 2.30
CA ILE A 57 10.33 -8.12 2.34
C ILE A 57 10.24 -8.69 3.75
N GLY A 58 9.01 -9.02 4.14
CA GLY A 58 8.65 -9.56 5.43
C GLY A 58 8.39 -8.47 6.49
N LYS A 59 7.43 -8.74 7.36
CA LYS A 59 7.02 -7.81 8.43
C LYS A 59 8.17 -7.41 9.36
N ASP A 60 9.17 -8.30 9.53
CA ASP A 60 10.34 -8.07 10.39
C ASP A 60 11.53 -7.47 9.62
N MET A 61 11.34 -7.10 8.33
CA MET A 61 12.36 -6.55 7.44
C MET A 61 13.62 -7.43 7.31
N MET A 62 13.49 -8.74 7.45
CA MET A 62 14.64 -9.64 7.45
C MET A 62 15.29 -9.80 6.08
N ILE A 63 14.51 -9.66 5.01
CA ILE A 63 15.04 -9.71 3.65
C ILE A 63 15.19 -8.30 3.12
N GLN A 64 16.44 -7.85 2.96
CA GLN A 64 16.78 -6.56 2.38
C GLN A 64 17.84 -6.79 1.30
N ARG A 65 17.58 -6.31 0.09
CA ARG A 65 18.53 -6.38 -1.02
C ARG A 65 18.56 -5.08 -1.78
N TYR A 66 19.70 -4.74 -2.32
CA TYR A 66 19.86 -3.56 -3.17
C TYR A 66 21.02 -3.77 -4.15
N THR A 67 21.11 -2.91 -5.15
CA THR A 67 22.25 -2.77 -6.04
C THR A 67 22.43 -1.31 -6.40
N ASP A 68 23.67 -0.90 -6.65
CA ASP A 68 23.99 0.40 -7.24
C ASP A 68 24.02 0.33 -8.78
N ASP A 69 23.96 -0.88 -9.38
CA ASP A 69 23.92 -1.14 -10.83
C ASP A 69 24.91 -0.29 -11.65
N GLY A 70 26.16 -0.22 -11.18
CA GLY A 70 27.26 0.51 -11.84
C GLY A 70 27.35 2.00 -11.49
N GLU A 71 26.48 2.55 -10.66
CA GLU A 71 26.71 3.83 -10.00
C GLU A 71 27.83 3.73 -8.95
N PRO A 72 28.46 4.83 -8.51
CA PRO A 72 29.44 4.77 -7.44
C PRO A 72 28.86 4.12 -6.18
N GLN A 73 29.63 3.24 -5.56
CA GLN A 73 29.20 2.42 -4.43
C GLN A 73 28.52 3.25 -3.32
N GLY A 74 27.34 2.83 -2.90
CA GLY A 74 26.58 3.43 -1.80
C GLY A 74 25.85 4.75 -2.16
N THR A 75 25.87 5.17 -3.43
CA THR A 75 25.25 6.43 -3.84
C THR A 75 23.79 6.27 -4.31
N ALA A 76 23.33 5.05 -4.51
CA ALA A 76 22.05 4.77 -5.15
C ALA A 76 21.21 3.71 -4.41
N GLY A 77 21.66 2.47 -4.32
CA GLY A 77 20.90 1.37 -3.73
C GLY A 77 20.67 1.54 -2.23
N ILE A 78 21.70 1.89 -1.46
CA ILE A 78 21.57 2.17 -0.01
C ILE A 78 20.60 3.33 0.24
N PRO A 79 20.70 4.49 -0.42
CA PRO A 79 19.72 5.57 -0.32
C PRO A 79 18.27 5.13 -0.57
N ILE A 80 18.02 4.24 -1.54
CA ILE A 80 16.68 3.69 -1.78
C ILE A 80 16.18 2.91 -0.57
N ILE A 81 17.00 2.00 -0.01
CA ILE A 81 16.64 1.23 1.19
C ILE A 81 16.33 2.15 2.37
N GLU A 82 17.12 3.19 2.57
CA GLU A 82 16.89 4.15 3.65
C GLU A 82 15.58 4.94 3.48
N VAL A 83 15.19 5.26 2.24
CA VAL A 83 13.86 5.85 1.96
C VAL A 83 12.74 4.89 2.35
N ILE A 84 12.86 3.61 2.01
CA ILE A 84 11.86 2.59 2.37
C ILE A 84 11.73 2.49 3.90
N LYS A 85 12.87 2.36 4.62
CA LYS A 85 12.93 2.28 6.08
C LYS A 85 12.37 3.53 6.76
N LYS A 86 12.73 4.73 6.28
CA LYS A 86 12.25 5.99 6.85
C LYS A 86 10.73 6.13 6.79
N ASN A 87 10.09 5.51 5.80
CA ASN A 87 8.63 5.48 5.66
C ASN A 87 8.00 4.28 6.38
N ASP A 88 8.80 3.44 7.07
CA ASP A 88 8.37 2.20 7.73
C ASP A 88 7.61 1.25 6.80
N LEU A 89 8.04 1.18 5.53
CA LEU A 89 7.41 0.34 4.51
C LEU A 89 8.03 -1.05 4.46
N LYS A 90 7.19 -2.05 4.21
CA LYS A 90 7.55 -3.46 4.09
C LYS A 90 6.85 -4.06 2.88
N ASP A 91 7.32 -5.22 2.43
CA ASP A 91 6.79 -5.89 1.25
C ASP A 91 6.76 -4.96 0.04
N ILE A 92 7.89 -4.32 -0.26
CA ILE A 92 8.02 -3.30 -1.29
C ILE A 92 9.33 -3.46 -2.06
N VAL A 93 9.25 -3.22 -3.37
CA VAL A 93 10.40 -3.00 -4.24
C VAL A 93 10.34 -1.61 -4.84
N VAL A 94 11.50 -0.96 -4.91
CA VAL A 94 11.70 0.30 -5.62
C VAL A 94 12.80 0.11 -6.65
N VAL A 95 12.55 0.52 -7.89
CA VAL A 95 13.52 0.54 -8.98
C VAL A 95 13.66 1.98 -9.46
N VAL A 96 14.88 2.46 -9.62
CA VAL A 96 15.16 3.78 -10.20
C VAL A 96 16.01 3.61 -11.44
N THR A 97 15.43 3.93 -12.58
CA THR A 97 16.11 3.97 -13.87
C THR A 97 16.74 5.34 -14.07
N ARG A 98 17.98 5.38 -14.53
CA ARG A 98 18.66 6.64 -14.88
C ARG A 98 19.17 6.63 -16.30
N TYR A 99 18.80 7.68 -17.04
CA TYR A 99 19.40 8.06 -18.30
C TYR A 99 20.42 9.19 -18.06
N PHE A 100 21.67 8.97 -18.42
CA PHE A 100 22.74 9.94 -18.19
C PHE A 100 22.67 11.12 -19.16
N GLY A 101 22.62 12.34 -18.62
CA GLY A 101 22.50 13.57 -19.40
C GLY A 101 23.83 14.24 -19.81
N GLY A 102 24.95 13.52 -19.74
CA GLY A 102 26.26 14.05 -20.12
C GLY A 102 26.96 14.89 -19.04
N THR A 103 26.26 15.30 -17.97
CA THR A 103 26.82 16.11 -16.86
C THR A 103 26.87 15.31 -15.56
N PRO A 104 28.04 15.07 -14.96
CA PRO A 104 28.14 14.39 -13.67
C PRO A 104 27.44 15.16 -12.55
N LEU A 105 26.71 14.46 -11.69
CA LEU A 105 26.05 15.04 -10.52
C LEU A 105 26.96 15.10 -9.28
N GLY A 106 28.01 14.26 -9.25
CA GLY A 106 28.81 14.00 -8.07
C GLY A 106 28.08 13.12 -7.04
N VAL A 107 28.79 12.56 -6.05
CA VAL A 107 28.27 11.63 -5.03
C VAL A 107 27.02 12.19 -4.35
N GLY A 108 27.09 13.40 -3.79
CA GLY A 108 25.97 14.01 -3.08
C GLY A 108 24.77 14.35 -3.99
N GLY A 109 25.03 14.69 -5.27
CA GLY A 109 24.00 14.94 -6.26
C GLY A 109 23.24 13.65 -6.62
N LEU A 110 23.98 12.54 -6.85
CA LEU A 110 23.42 11.22 -7.12
C LEU A 110 22.53 10.76 -5.97
N THR A 111 23.07 10.76 -4.75
CA THR A 111 22.30 10.36 -3.56
C THR A 111 20.97 11.11 -3.45
N ARG A 112 21.00 12.44 -3.59
CA ARG A 112 19.76 13.25 -3.57
C ARG A 112 18.80 12.90 -4.69
N ALA A 113 19.31 12.63 -5.90
CA ALA A 113 18.47 12.27 -7.04
C ALA A 113 17.78 10.91 -6.85
N TYR A 114 18.51 9.89 -6.37
CA TYR A 114 17.95 8.58 -6.06
C TYR A 114 16.90 8.64 -4.93
N VAL A 115 17.20 9.36 -3.84
CA VAL A 115 16.24 9.62 -2.75
C VAL A 115 14.98 10.31 -3.26
N LYS A 116 15.12 11.35 -4.09
CA LYS A 116 13.98 12.10 -4.67
C LYS A 116 13.13 11.20 -5.55
N SER A 117 13.75 10.37 -6.40
CA SER A 117 13.06 9.46 -7.30
C SER A 117 12.28 8.39 -6.53
N ALA A 118 12.93 7.71 -5.57
CA ALA A 118 12.31 6.70 -4.72
C ALA A 118 11.15 7.29 -3.90
N SER A 119 11.37 8.44 -3.26
CA SER A 119 10.33 9.11 -2.46
C SER A 119 9.13 9.54 -3.31
N GLY A 120 9.38 10.04 -4.52
CA GLY A 120 8.33 10.42 -5.46
C GLY A 120 7.49 9.23 -5.91
N ALA A 121 8.14 8.11 -6.27
CA ALA A 121 7.45 6.88 -6.66
C ALA A 121 6.59 6.34 -5.51
N ILE A 122 7.13 6.27 -4.29
CA ILE A 122 6.40 5.85 -3.09
C ILE A 122 5.20 6.77 -2.83
N LYS A 123 5.37 8.08 -2.92
CA LYS A 123 4.26 9.04 -2.73
C LYS A 123 3.12 8.82 -3.72
N ASN A 124 3.45 8.45 -4.96
CA ASN A 124 2.46 8.22 -6.03
C ASN A 124 1.82 6.83 -5.97
N SER A 125 2.29 5.92 -5.10
CA SER A 125 1.80 4.53 -5.02
C SER A 125 0.63 4.32 -4.08
N GLN A 126 0.24 5.31 -3.31
CA GLN A 126 -0.76 5.22 -2.24
C GLN A 126 -0.34 4.21 -1.14
N ILE A 127 -0.02 4.74 0.03
CA ILE A 127 0.36 3.90 1.19
C ILE A 127 -0.88 3.27 1.82
N ALA A 128 -0.77 2.01 2.22
CA ALA A 128 -1.79 1.27 2.94
C ALA A 128 -1.22 0.54 4.15
N ASN A 129 -2.05 0.33 5.16
CA ASN A 129 -1.75 -0.59 6.27
C ASN A 129 -2.32 -1.97 5.94
N LYS A 130 -1.47 -3.00 5.93
CA LYS A 130 -1.91 -4.40 5.88
C LYS A 130 -2.33 -4.81 7.28
N ILE A 131 -3.61 -5.10 7.47
CA ILE A 131 -4.25 -5.30 8.78
C ILE A 131 -5.15 -6.52 8.77
N LEU A 132 -5.38 -7.10 9.95
CA LEU A 132 -6.36 -8.17 10.14
C LEU A 132 -7.74 -7.57 10.41
N GLY A 133 -8.78 -8.09 9.77
CA GLY A 133 -10.15 -7.64 9.95
C GLY A 133 -11.18 -8.69 9.57
N ASN A 134 -12.45 -8.28 9.59
CA ASN A 134 -13.60 -9.15 9.28
C ASN A 134 -14.59 -8.44 8.35
N ASN A 135 -15.29 -9.25 7.55
CA ASN A 135 -16.54 -8.84 6.93
C ASN A 135 -17.68 -9.06 7.93
N ILE A 136 -18.60 -8.13 8.02
CA ILE A 136 -19.79 -8.24 8.86
C ILE A 136 -21.01 -8.02 7.98
N LYS A 137 -21.99 -8.92 8.05
CA LYS A 137 -23.32 -8.74 7.49
C LYS A 137 -24.29 -8.41 8.61
N ILE A 138 -25.05 -7.33 8.43
CA ILE A 138 -26.02 -6.82 9.40
C ILE A 138 -27.36 -6.75 8.70
N LYS A 139 -28.30 -7.57 9.12
CA LYS A 139 -29.64 -7.66 8.55
C LYS A 139 -30.65 -6.99 9.52
N VAL A 140 -31.36 -5.97 9.05
CA VAL A 140 -32.27 -5.16 9.85
C VAL A 140 -33.56 -4.83 9.11
N ASN A 141 -34.58 -4.44 9.85
CA ASN A 141 -35.82 -3.90 9.29
C ASN A 141 -35.64 -2.51 8.71
N TYR A 142 -36.49 -2.12 7.76
CA TYR A 142 -36.41 -0.85 7.03
C TYR A 142 -36.45 0.41 7.90
N ASP A 143 -37.16 0.34 9.03
CA ASP A 143 -37.30 1.45 10.00
C ASP A 143 -35.98 1.80 10.71
N LEU A 144 -35.00 0.91 10.71
CA LEU A 144 -33.69 1.07 11.35
C LEU A 144 -32.62 1.61 10.40
N ILE A 145 -32.87 1.66 9.07
CA ILE A 145 -31.88 2.06 8.06
C ILE A 145 -31.24 3.40 8.39
N GLY A 146 -32.05 4.43 8.65
CA GLY A 146 -31.55 5.78 8.89
C GLY A 146 -30.61 5.87 10.09
N LYS A 147 -30.93 5.15 11.18
CA LYS A 147 -30.09 5.10 12.39
C LYS A 147 -28.72 4.44 12.10
N ILE A 148 -28.76 3.31 11.38
CA ILE A 148 -27.53 2.55 11.05
C ILE A 148 -26.66 3.31 10.06
N GLN A 149 -27.23 3.90 9.02
CA GLN A 149 -26.46 4.71 8.07
C GLN A 149 -25.84 5.94 8.73
N TYR A 150 -26.57 6.59 9.63
CA TYR A 150 -26.03 7.70 10.42
C TYR A 150 -24.84 7.24 11.28
N PHE A 151 -24.96 6.11 11.99
CA PHE A 151 -23.89 5.53 12.79
C PHE A 151 -22.66 5.20 11.94
N PHE A 152 -22.84 4.59 10.76
CA PHE A 152 -21.73 4.27 9.86
C PHE A 152 -21.01 5.52 9.36
N ASN A 153 -21.74 6.57 9.01
CA ASN A 153 -21.16 7.83 8.55
C ASN A 153 -20.36 8.53 9.65
N GLU A 154 -20.93 8.68 10.85
CA GLU A 154 -20.25 9.31 11.98
C GLU A 154 -18.99 8.58 12.38
N ASN A 155 -18.99 7.26 12.35
CA ASN A 155 -17.84 6.42 12.72
C ASN A 155 -16.93 6.05 11.53
N LYS A 156 -17.20 6.60 10.33
CA LYS A 156 -16.42 6.35 9.11
C LYS A 156 -16.24 4.86 8.81
N ILE A 157 -17.30 4.08 9.04
CA ILE A 157 -17.31 2.65 8.77
C ILE A 157 -17.41 2.41 7.27
N ASP A 158 -16.54 1.56 6.73
CA ASP A 158 -16.53 1.23 5.29
C ASP A 158 -17.69 0.30 4.94
N VAL A 159 -18.75 0.86 4.39
CA VAL A 159 -19.92 0.09 3.88
C VAL A 159 -19.59 -0.37 2.47
N LYS A 160 -19.44 -1.68 2.31
CA LYS A 160 -19.06 -2.29 1.03
C LYS A 160 -20.25 -2.46 0.09
N ASN A 161 -21.39 -2.87 0.66
CA ASN A 161 -22.60 -3.16 -0.08
C ASN A 161 -23.84 -2.96 0.78
N ILE A 162 -24.99 -2.67 0.13
CA ILE A 162 -26.30 -2.62 0.76
C ILE A 162 -27.28 -3.36 -0.17
N GLN A 163 -27.95 -4.38 0.36
CA GLN A 163 -28.95 -5.17 -0.37
C GLN A 163 -30.32 -4.91 0.24
N TYR A 164 -31.29 -4.69 -0.62
CA TYR A 164 -32.68 -4.41 -0.25
C TYR A 164 -33.54 -5.61 -0.62
N GLU A 165 -33.94 -6.40 0.38
CA GLU A 165 -34.77 -7.60 0.26
C GLU A 165 -35.99 -7.48 1.17
N ASP A 166 -36.47 -8.58 1.80
CA ASP A 166 -37.47 -8.57 2.89
C ASP A 166 -36.99 -7.73 4.11
N LYS A 167 -35.70 -7.71 4.33
CA LYS A 167 -34.95 -6.83 5.24
C LYS A 167 -33.79 -6.20 4.49
N VAL A 168 -33.16 -5.19 5.08
CA VAL A 168 -31.99 -4.58 4.51
C VAL A 168 -30.74 -5.23 5.09
N ILE A 169 -29.79 -5.60 4.21
CA ILE A 169 -28.52 -6.21 4.57
C ILE A 169 -27.39 -5.20 4.27
N PHE A 170 -26.69 -4.80 5.31
CA PHE A 170 -25.46 -4.03 5.19
C PHE A 170 -24.26 -4.98 5.26
N GLU A 171 -23.34 -4.86 4.30
CA GLU A 171 -22.05 -5.53 4.34
C GLU A 171 -20.97 -4.49 4.62
N ILE A 172 -20.30 -4.62 5.77
CA ILE A 172 -19.24 -3.71 6.21
C ILE A 172 -17.93 -4.46 6.41
N ARG A 173 -16.82 -3.72 6.35
CA ARG A 173 -15.49 -4.20 6.70
C ARG A 173 -14.98 -3.43 7.90
N CYS A 174 -14.33 -4.11 8.83
CA CYS A 174 -13.72 -3.47 9.99
C CYS A 174 -12.42 -4.16 10.39
N GLU A 175 -11.60 -3.44 11.13
CA GLU A 175 -10.43 -4.01 11.81
C GLU A 175 -10.88 -4.99 12.89
N LYS A 176 -10.13 -6.07 13.07
CA LYS A 176 -10.44 -7.06 14.10
C LYS A 176 -10.52 -6.46 15.50
N ASN A 177 -9.66 -5.48 15.79
CA ASN A 177 -9.64 -4.81 17.10
C ASN A 177 -10.91 -3.99 17.37
N ASN A 178 -11.61 -3.52 16.34
CA ASN A 178 -12.82 -2.69 16.45
C ASN A 178 -14.12 -3.53 16.35
N LEU A 179 -14.00 -4.83 16.05
CA LEU A 179 -15.13 -5.71 15.79
C LEU A 179 -16.15 -5.74 16.92
N GLU A 180 -15.71 -5.98 18.15
CA GLU A 180 -16.61 -6.10 19.30
C GLU A 180 -17.27 -4.76 19.67
N GLU A 181 -16.54 -3.66 19.57
CA GLU A 181 -17.08 -2.31 19.79
C GLU A 181 -18.18 -1.98 18.77
N ILE A 182 -17.91 -2.19 17.48
CA ILE A 182 -18.88 -1.95 16.41
C ILE A 182 -20.13 -2.82 16.62
N LYS A 183 -19.94 -4.10 16.93
CA LYS A 183 -21.05 -5.05 17.21
C LYS A 183 -21.93 -4.59 18.37
N LEU A 184 -21.33 -4.22 19.50
CA LEU A 184 -22.06 -3.74 20.67
C LEU A 184 -22.87 -2.48 20.38
N ASN A 185 -22.26 -1.50 19.72
CA ASN A 185 -22.93 -0.27 19.34
C ASN A 185 -24.13 -0.50 18.42
N ILE A 186 -24.02 -1.43 17.45
CA ILE A 186 -25.13 -1.73 16.53
C ILE A 186 -26.26 -2.48 17.26
N ILE A 187 -25.93 -3.39 18.17
CA ILE A 187 -26.93 -4.11 19.01
C ILE A 187 -27.71 -3.12 19.85
N GLU A 188 -27.02 -2.17 20.52
CA GLU A 188 -27.66 -1.14 21.32
C GLU A 188 -28.55 -0.22 20.47
N LEU A 189 -28.02 0.28 19.34
CA LEU A 189 -28.72 1.17 18.41
C LEU A 189 -30.05 0.58 17.88
N THR A 190 -30.07 -0.75 17.68
CA THR A 190 -31.22 -1.48 17.15
C THR A 190 -32.11 -2.11 18.24
N SER A 191 -31.77 -1.92 19.52
CA SER A 191 -32.41 -2.62 20.65
C SER A 191 -32.48 -4.14 20.44
N ASN A 192 -31.37 -4.70 19.92
CA ASN A 192 -31.21 -6.14 19.58
C ASN A 192 -32.17 -6.64 18.46
N ASN A 193 -32.76 -5.74 17.67
CA ASN A 193 -33.63 -6.11 16.53
C ASN A 193 -32.83 -6.20 15.24
N LEU A 194 -31.91 -7.19 15.18
CA LEU A 194 -31.06 -7.42 14.03
C LEU A 194 -30.56 -8.86 14.00
N ASP A 195 -30.09 -9.28 12.83
CA ASP A 195 -29.25 -10.48 12.66
C ASP A 195 -27.84 -10.03 12.27
N ILE A 196 -26.81 -10.52 12.98
CA ILE A 196 -25.40 -10.25 12.68
C ILE A 196 -24.69 -11.56 12.31
N GLU A 197 -24.00 -11.54 11.17
CA GLU A 197 -23.12 -12.61 10.74
C GLU A 197 -21.70 -12.04 10.61
N ILE A 198 -20.73 -12.65 11.32
CA ILE A 198 -19.33 -12.26 11.29
C ILE A 198 -18.58 -13.30 10.46
N GLY A 199 -17.93 -12.84 9.38
CA GLY A 199 -17.09 -13.70 8.55
C GLY A 199 -15.74 -14.00 9.21
N GLU A 200 -14.96 -14.86 8.54
CA GLU A 200 -13.63 -15.25 8.98
C GLU A 200 -12.66 -14.06 9.04
N ASP A 201 -11.55 -14.24 9.75
CA ASP A 201 -10.44 -13.29 9.78
C ASP A 201 -9.79 -13.18 8.41
N ILE A 202 -9.71 -11.97 7.86
CA ILE A 202 -9.16 -11.70 6.53
C ILE A 202 -8.12 -10.58 6.62
N MET A 203 -7.05 -10.68 5.82
CA MET A 203 -6.08 -9.59 5.68
C MET A 203 -6.61 -8.55 4.68
N TYR A 204 -6.67 -7.30 5.13
CA TYR A 204 -7.03 -6.13 4.31
C TYR A 204 -5.86 -5.18 4.12
N PHE A 205 -5.92 -4.40 3.05
CA PHE A 205 -5.11 -3.20 2.86
C PHE A 205 -5.99 -1.98 3.14
N LYS A 206 -5.76 -1.29 4.28
CA LYS A 206 -6.50 -0.09 4.65
C LYS A 206 -5.77 1.16 4.17
N SER A 207 -6.43 1.95 3.33
CA SER A 207 -5.95 3.25 2.87
C SER A 207 -7.10 4.25 2.82
N GLU A 208 -6.89 5.45 3.37
CA GLU A 208 -7.88 6.54 3.38
C GLU A 208 -9.26 6.12 3.91
N GLY A 209 -9.28 5.27 4.94
CA GLY A 209 -10.50 4.79 5.59
C GLY A 209 -11.22 3.65 4.87
N LYS A 210 -10.75 3.24 3.69
CA LYS A 210 -11.31 2.11 2.91
C LYS A 210 -10.46 0.86 3.04
N TYR A 211 -11.12 -0.29 2.93
CA TYR A 211 -10.49 -1.61 3.02
C TYR A 211 -10.55 -2.30 1.66
N TYR A 212 -9.42 -2.84 1.24
CA TYR A 212 -9.25 -3.53 -0.03
C TYR A 212 -8.76 -4.95 0.21
N LEU A 213 -9.29 -5.91 -0.54
CA LEU A 213 -8.72 -7.25 -0.67
C LEU A 213 -7.61 -7.23 -1.73
N ASP A 214 -6.76 -8.24 -1.72
CA ASP A 214 -5.66 -8.34 -2.68
C ASP A 214 -6.12 -8.39 -4.15
N ASN A 215 -7.24 -9.03 -4.41
CA ASN A 215 -7.85 -9.12 -5.74
C ASN A 215 -8.65 -7.88 -6.15
N GLU A 216 -8.73 -6.85 -5.32
CA GLU A 216 -9.40 -5.57 -5.61
C GLU A 216 -8.39 -4.44 -5.93
N ILE A 217 -7.07 -4.74 -5.94
CA ILE A 217 -5.96 -3.80 -6.11
C ILE A 217 -5.35 -3.91 -7.56
#